data_06953a3d71a2b737f88d0859020ec0ab
#
_entry.id   06953a3d71a2b737f88d0859020ec0ab
#
_cell.length_a   1.000
_cell.length_b   1.000
_cell.length_c   1.000
_cell.angle_alpha   90.00
_cell.angle_beta   90.00
_cell.angle_gamma   90.00
#
_symmetry.space_group_name_H-M   'P 1'
#
loop_
_entity.id
_entity.type
_entity.pdbx_description
1 polymer ?
#
loop_
_entity_poly.entity_id
_entity_poly.type
_entity_poly.pdbx_seq_one_letter_code
_entity_poly.pdbx_strand_id
1 'polypeptide(L)'
;HPRNRYARQRESDVDWTDEETKRVYTESVLRRDFGVTCTLARDRLCPALPNRLNYIHWLEDILQASGTRSHVAGLDIGTGHAAIFAVLLCAMHPDWHMTGTDTDASALVLAQAMLRDPANQAWSKRITLRHTPQDTLLPQDMDACFTICNPPFYASPEEREQLRGAKASYQKPCPAHDAELYTPEGEVGFVQRLVQESTQHRERIAWYTTMLGRHASVGATVTLLRQRGIENYALTELIQGRTRRWALAWSFQPHRLPDTLTRRVGPSLHAYVPPSCHRTW
;
A
#
# COMPACT_ATOMS: atom_id res chain seq x y z
N HIS A 1 -31.88 -13.74 -17.25
CA HIS A 1 -32.66 -12.65 -16.63
C HIS A 1 -32.36 -11.36 -17.39
N PRO A 2 -33.35 -10.59 -17.91
CA PRO A 2 -33.12 -9.43 -18.80
C PRO A 2 -32.34 -8.27 -18.15
N ARG A 3 -32.31 -8.19 -16.83
CA ARG A 3 -31.62 -7.10 -16.08
C ARG A 3 -30.10 -7.09 -16.20
N ASN A 4 -29.47 -8.21 -16.60
CA ASN A 4 -28.00 -8.33 -16.65
C ASN A 4 -27.39 -7.80 -17.97
N ARG A 5 -28.17 -7.62 -19.04
CA ARG A 5 -27.68 -7.06 -20.31
C ARG A 5 -27.47 -5.53 -20.22
N TYR A 6 -28.34 -4.83 -19.50
CA TYR A 6 -28.24 -3.36 -19.36
C TYR A 6 -27.11 -2.92 -18.42
N ALA A 7 -26.77 -3.73 -17.40
CA ALA A 7 -25.62 -3.46 -16.54
C ALA A 7 -24.30 -3.59 -17.30
N ARG A 8 -24.15 -4.62 -18.15
CA ARG A 8 -22.94 -4.82 -18.96
C ARG A 8 -22.75 -3.76 -20.05
N GLN A 9 -23.82 -3.24 -20.65
CA GLN A 9 -23.73 -2.16 -21.64
C GLN A 9 -23.30 -0.83 -21.02
N ARG A 10 -23.71 -0.54 -19.77
CA ARG A 10 -23.30 0.71 -19.06
C ARG A 10 -21.86 0.69 -18.60
N GLU A 11 -21.27 -0.46 -18.26
CA GLU A 11 -19.85 -0.59 -17.92
C GLU A 11 -18.91 -0.40 -19.11
N SER A 12 -19.36 -0.69 -20.33
CA SER A 12 -18.56 -0.52 -21.56
C SER A 12 -18.43 0.94 -22.01
N ASP A 13 -19.28 1.85 -21.53
CA ASP A 13 -19.32 3.27 -21.92
C ASP A 13 -18.58 4.20 -20.93
N VAL A 14 -17.98 3.67 -19.86
CA VAL A 14 -17.24 4.45 -18.87
C VAL A 14 -15.82 4.72 -19.36
N ASP A 15 -15.47 5.99 -19.51
CA ASP A 15 -14.10 6.41 -19.84
C ASP A 15 -13.18 6.30 -18.62
N TRP A 16 -12.52 5.17 -18.48
CA TRP A 16 -11.54 4.91 -17.42
C TRP A 16 -10.22 5.67 -17.61
N THR A 17 -10.05 6.44 -18.69
CA THR A 17 -8.90 7.32 -18.84
C THR A 17 -9.13 8.70 -18.23
N ASP A 18 -10.39 9.06 -17.98
CA ASP A 18 -10.78 10.31 -17.33
C ASP A 18 -10.57 10.24 -15.81
N GLU A 19 -9.82 11.19 -15.28
CA GLU A 19 -9.48 11.24 -13.84
C GLU A 19 -10.66 11.61 -12.94
N GLU A 20 -11.61 12.41 -13.45
CA GLU A 20 -12.84 12.74 -12.70
C GLU A 20 -13.74 11.50 -12.57
N THR A 21 -13.88 10.76 -13.64
CA THR A 21 -14.60 9.47 -13.64
C THR A 21 -14.02 8.51 -12.61
N LYS A 22 -12.69 8.39 -12.53
CA LYS A 22 -12.02 7.55 -11.54
C LYS A 22 -12.29 8.01 -10.11
N ARG A 23 -12.26 9.33 -9.85
CA ARG A 23 -12.57 9.90 -8.52
C ARG A 23 -14.00 9.61 -8.09
N VAL A 24 -14.98 9.97 -8.93
CA VAL A 24 -16.40 9.76 -8.66
C VAL A 24 -16.69 8.27 -8.43
N TYR A 25 -16.10 7.39 -9.23
CA TYR A 25 -16.23 5.95 -9.04
C TYR A 25 -15.63 5.51 -7.68
N THR A 26 -14.41 5.95 -7.37
CA THR A 26 -13.72 5.62 -6.13
C THR A 26 -14.51 6.09 -4.90
N GLU A 27 -14.99 7.34 -4.90
CA GLU A 27 -15.82 7.90 -3.84
C GLU A 27 -17.15 7.12 -3.68
N SER A 28 -17.76 6.73 -4.81
CA SER A 28 -19.01 5.96 -4.81
C SER A 28 -18.83 4.57 -4.23
N VAL A 29 -17.74 3.88 -4.56
CA VAL A 29 -17.40 2.56 -4.01
C VAL A 29 -17.07 2.68 -2.52
N LEU A 30 -16.27 3.67 -2.11
CA LEU A 30 -15.94 3.92 -0.71
C LEU A 30 -17.18 4.13 0.13
N ARG A 31 -18.15 4.92 -0.37
CA ARG A 31 -19.41 5.17 0.32
C ARG A 31 -20.29 3.94 0.38
N ARG A 32 -20.47 3.23 -0.74
CA ARG A 32 -21.40 2.10 -0.86
C ARG A 32 -20.91 0.88 -0.07
N ASP A 33 -19.64 0.54 -0.20
CA ASP A 33 -19.10 -0.74 0.26
C ASP A 33 -18.43 -0.65 1.63
N PHE A 34 -17.92 0.54 1.99
CA PHE A 34 -17.15 0.74 3.23
C PHE A 34 -17.76 1.79 4.18
N GLY A 35 -18.85 2.45 3.78
CA GLY A 35 -19.45 3.51 4.60
C GLY A 35 -18.53 4.72 4.79
N VAL A 36 -17.66 4.98 3.81
CA VAL A 36 -16.68 6.08 3.85
C VAL A 36 -17.16 7.23 3.01
N THR A 37 -17.43 8.37 3.62
CA THR A 37 -17.74 9.62 2.95
C THR A 37 -16.46 10.42 2.74
N CYS A 38 -16.09 10.68 1.51
CA CYS A 38 -14.91 11.47 1.18
C CYS A 38 -15.13 12.29 -0.09
N THR A 39 -14.30 13.32 -0.24
CA THR A 39 -14.10 14.06 -1.49
C THR A 39 -12.61 14.00 -1.79
N LEU A 40 -12.24 13.32 -2.87
CA LEU A 40 -10.85 13.17 -3.28
C LEU A 40 -10.36 14.45 -3.98
N ALA A 41 -9.21 14.96 -3.57
CA ALA A 41 -8.62 16.15 -4.15
C ALA A 41 -8.21 15.93 -5.61
N ARG A 42 -8.46 16.92 -6.47
CA ARG A 42 -8.26 16.81 -7.92
C ARG A 42 -6.79 16.87 -8.34
N ASP A 43 -5.96 17.49 -7.53
CA ASP A 43 -4.51 17.65 -7.71
C ASP A 43 -3.69 16.56 -7.01
N ARG A 44 -4.37 15.53 -6.48
CA ARG A 44 -3.78 14.41 -5.75
C ARG A 44 -4.03 13.09 -6.45
N LEU A 45 -3.19 12.11 -6.12
CA LEU A 45 -3.30 10.75 -6.67
C LEU A 45 -4.62 10.08 -6.26
N CYS A 46 -5.50 9.80 -7.22
CA CYS A 46 -6.68 9.00 -6.94
C CYS A 46 -6.29 7.55 -6.58
N PRO A 47 -6.68 7.04 -5.40
CA PRO A 47 -6.31 5.69 -5.00
C PRO A 47 -7.04 4.62 -5.84
N ALA A 48 -6.28 3.73 -6.47
CA ALA A 48 -6.81 2.56 -7.17
C ALA A 48 -7.27 1.51 -6.15
N LEU A 49 -8.54 1.54 -5.74
CA LEU A 49 -9.09 0.69 -4.67
C LEU A 49 -8.80 -0.80 -4.84
N PRO A 50 -8.98 -1.42 -6.03
CA PRO A 50 -8.73 -2.85 -6.16
C PRO A 50 -7.28 -3.25 -5.84
N ASN A 51 -6.29 -2.44 -6.21
CA ASN A 51 -4.90 -2.70 -5.85
C ASN A 51 -4.66 -2.55 -4.35
N ARG A 52 -5.33 -1.58 -3.71
CA ARG A 52 -5.23 -1.36 -2.27
C ARG A 52 -5.86 -2.51 -1.50
N LEU A 53 -7.03 -2.98 -1.91
CA LEU A 53 -7.74 -4.10 -1.31
C LEU A 53 -6.98 -5.42 -1.47
N ASN A 54 -6.42 -5.70 -2.65
CA ASN A 54 -5.59 -6.89 -2.84
C ASN A 54 -4.38 -6.92 -1.88
N TYR A 55 -3.77 -5.75 -1.64
CA TYR A 55 -2.66 -5.64 -0.69
C TYR A 55 -3.14 -5.82 0.75
N ILE A 56 -4.25 -5.20 1.14
CA ILE A 56 -4.87 -5.36 2.45
C ILE A 56 -5.19 -6.84 2.71
N HIS A 57 -5.86 -7.53 1.80
CA HIS A 57 -6.23 -8.94 1.98
C HIS A 57 -5.00 -9.85 2.13
N TRP A 58 -3.92 -9.58 1.39
CA TRP A 58 -2.69 -10.31 1.60
C TRP A 58 -2.05 -10.02 2.98
N LEU A 59 -2.12 -8.79 3.45
CA LEU A 59 -1.69 -8.42 4.81
C LEU A 59 -2.55 -9.12 5.87
N GLU A 60 -3.87 -9.17 5.71
CA GLU A 60 -4.78 -9.91 6.58
C GLU A 60 -4.40 -11.40 6.66
N ASP A 61 -4.11 -12.04 5.53
CA ASP A 61 -3.63 -13.42 5.48
C ASP A 61 -2.33 -13.60 6.31
N ILE A 62 -1.38 -12.64 6.21
CA ILE A 62 -0.13 -12.64 6.98
C ILE A 62 -0.42 -12.55 8.48
N LEU A 63 -1.24 -11.60 8.90
CA LEU A 63 -1.56 -11.38 10.32
C LEU A 63 -2.29 -12.58 10.90
N GLN A 64 -3.23 -13.16 10.17
CA GLN A 64 -3.94 -14.36 10.57
C GLN A 64 -2.99 -15.55 10.74
N ALA A 65 -2.09 -15.78 9.77
CA ALA A 65 -1.10 -16.86 9.83
C ALA A 65 -0.07 -16.65 10.95
N SER A 66 0.20 -15.40 11.33
CA SER A 66 1.07 -15.03 12.45
C SER A 66 0.40 -15.15 13.83
N GLY A 67 -0.89 -15.49 13.87
CA GLY A 67 -1.64 -15.59 15.13
C GLY A 67 -2.12 -14.25 15.70
N THR A 68 -1.96 -13.14 14.97
CA THR A 68 -2.47 -11.82 15.39
C THR A 68 -3.99 -11.78 15.26
N ARG A 69 -4.72 -11.67 16.37
CA ARG A 69 -6.19 -11.79 16.37
C ARG A 69 -6.94 -10.65 17.05
N SER A 70 -6.31 -9.88 17.91
CA SER A 70 -6.97 -8.81 18.69
C SER A 70 -6.03 -7.62 18.88
N HIS A 71 -6.62 -6.43 19.12
CA HIS A 71 -5.90 -5.20 19.38
C HIS A 71 -4.85 -4.86 18.31
N VAL A 72 -5.25 -4.97 17.05
CA VAL A 72 -4.35 -4.74 15.93
C VAL A 72 -4.11 -3.24 15.76
N ALA A 73 -2.85 -2.85 15.92
CA ALA A 73 -2.37 -1.51 15.61
C ALA A 73 -1.50 -1.54 14.35
N GLY A 74 -1.79 -0.68 13.39
CA GLY A 74 -1.04 -0.58 12.14
C GLY A 74 -0.47 0.81 11.90
N LEU A 75 0.61 0.87 11.13
CA LEU A 75 1.26 2.10 10.68
C LEU A 75 1.16 2.21 9.15
N ASP A 76 0.46 3.23 8.66
CA ASP A 76 0.36 3.59 7.24
C ASP A 76 1.41 4.66 6.92
N ILE A 77 2.47 4.28 6.21
CA ILE A 77 3.60 5.14 5.89
C ILE A 77 3.34 5.84 4.55
N GLY A 78 3.35 7.17 4.55
CA GLY A 78 2.96 7.96 3.39
C GLY A 78 1.46 7.83 3.14
N THR A 79 0.66 8.12 4.17
CA THR A 79 -0.79 7.88 4.18
C THR A 79 -1.55 8.71 3.13
N GLY A 80 -0.97 9.83 2.68
CA GLY A 80 -1.53 10.72 1.66
C GLY A 80 -2.80 11.45 2.11
N HIS A 81 -3.37 12.20 1.17
CA HIS A 81 -4.54 13.05 1.41
C HIS A 81 -5.85 12.27 1.72
N ALA A 82 -5.92 11.02 1.34
CA ALA A 82 -7.09 10.16 1.55
C ALA A 82 -6.91 9.17 2.71
N ALA A 83 -5.71 9.04 3.28
CA ALA A 83 -5.36 8.05 4.30
C ALA A 83 -5.95 6.66 3.98
N ILE A 84 -5.87 6.25 2.70
CA ILE A 84 -6.73 5.20 2.15
C ILE A 84 -6.56 3.84 2.83
N PHE A 85 -5.34 3.46 3.20
CA PHE A 85 -5.12 2.20 3.91
C PHE A 85 -5.68 2.25 5.33
N ALA A 86 -5.38 3.34 6.07
CA ALA A 86 -5.90 3.51 7.42
C ALA A 86 -7.45 3.53 7.44
N VAL A 87 -8.06 4.22 6.47
CA VAL A 87 -9.52 4.32 6.32
C VAL A 87 -10.14 2.96 6.01
N LEU A 88 -9.65 2.25 5.00
CA LEU A 88 -10.18 0.93 4.63
C LEU A 88 -10.05 -0.07 5.77
N LEU A 89 -8.89 -0.15 6.41
CA LEU A 89 -8.63 -1.07 7.51
C LEU A 89 -9.53 -0.79 8.73
N CYS A 90 -9.71 0.47 9.12
CA CYS A 90 -10.61 0.81 10.21
C CYS A 90 -12.10 0.67 9.85
N ALA A 91 -12.48 0.84 8.58
CA ALA A 91 -13.85 0.60 8.13
C ALA A 91 -14.19 -0.90 8.10
N MET A 92 -13.25 -1.74 7.69
CA MET A 92 -13.42 -3.20 7.60
C MET A 92 -13.30 -3.91 8.95
N HIS A 93 -12.47 -3.39 9.88
CA HIS A 93 -12.17 -4.02 11.16
C HIS A 93 -12.52 -3.10 12.33
N PRO A 94 -13.59 -3.40 13.09
CA PRO A 94 -14.09 -2.51 14.17
C PRO A 94 -13.13 -2.31 15.34
N ASP A 95 -12.19 -3.22 15.55
CA ASP A 95 -11.23 -3.25 16.67
C ASP A 95 -9.80 -2.86 16.27
N TRP A 96 -9.57 -2.53 15.00
CA TRP A 96 -8.24 -2.10 14.53
C TRP A 96 -8.04 -0.60 14.73
N HIS A 97 -6.79 -0.22 15.02
CA HIS A 97 -6.34 1.16 15.16
C HIS A 97 -5.22 1.44 14.17
N MET A 98 -5.25 2.61 13.54
CA MET A 98 -4.25 2.97 12.55
C MET A 98 -3.58 4.30 12.90
N THR A 99 -2.27 4.36 12.71
CA THR A 99 -1.53 5.61 12.65
C THR A 99 -1.12 5.84 11.20
N GLY A 100 -1.56 6.95 10.60
CA GLY A 100 -1.12 7.39 9.29
C GLY A 100 -0.03 8.46 9.43
N THR A 101 1.13 8.24 8.80
CA THR A 101 2.21 9.22 8.77
C THR A 101 2.39 9.78 7.37
N ASP A 102 2.75 11.05 7.28
CA ASP A 102 3.13 11.68 6.01
C ASP A 102 4.10 12.84 6.26
N THR A 103 4.93 13.13 5.27
CA THR A 103 5.83 14.29 5.25
C THR A 103 5.17 15.51 4.64
N ASP A 104 4.03 15.36 3.94
CA ASP A 104 3.24 16.45 3.38
C ASP A 104 2.14 16.88 4.35
N ALA A 105 2.40 17.96 5.07
CA ALA A 105 1.42 18.54 6.00
C ALA A 105 0.09 18.91 5.31
N SER A 106 0.12 19.30 4.04
CA SER A 106 -1.11 19.64 3.29
C SER A 106 -1.96 18.41 2.98
N ALA A 107 -1.35 17.26 2.71
CA ALA A 107 -2.05 16.00 2.59
C ALA A 107 -2.73 15.61 3.91
N LEU A 108 -2.03 15.76 5.04
CA LEU A 108 -2.59 15.48 6.36
C LEU A 108 -3.77 16.39 6.74
N VAL A 109 -3.75 17.66 6.30
CA VAL A 109 -4.89 18.57 6.50
C VAL A 109 -6.14 18.06 5.76
N LEU A 110 -5.99 17.58 4.52
CA LEU A 110 -7.10 17.01 3.75
C LEU A 110 -7.61 15.71 4.38
N ALA A 111 -6.71 14.82 4.75
CA ALA A 111 -7.06 13.58 5.46
C ALA A 111 -7.79 13.88 6.79
N GLN A 112 -7.29 14.82 7.57
CA GLN A 112 -7.91 15.21 8.84
C GLN A 112 -9.31 15.81 8.65
N ALA A 113 -9.54 16.58 7.59
CA ALA A 113 -10.85 17.12 7.26
C ALA A 113 -11.86 15.99 6.98
N MET A 114 -11.46 14.97 6.22
CA MET A 114 -12.27 13.77 5.95
C MET A 114 -12.56 12.98 7.25
N LEU A 115 -11.58 12.79 8.12
CA LEU A 115 -11.77 12.08 9.39
C LEU A 115 -12.73 12.80 10.34
N ARG A 116 -12.83 14.12 10.25
CA ARG A 116 -13.76 14.94 11.06
C ARG A 116 -15.19 14.94 10.55
N ASP A 117 -15.44 14.44 9.33
CA ASP A 117 -16.80 14.36 8.81
C ASP A 117 -17.67 13.51 9.74
N PRO A 118 -18.84 14.02 10.21
CA PRO A 118 -19.73 13.28 11.07
C PRO A 118 -20.17 11.92 10.50
N ALA A 119 -20.28 11.79 9.18
CA ALA A 119 -20.63 10.53 8.54
C ALA A 119 -19.57 9.44 8.74
N ASN A 120 -18.33 9.81 9.09
CA ASN A 120 -17.21 8.90 9.25
C ASN A 120 -16.94 8.49 10.71
N GLN A 121 -17.74 8.94 11.68
CA GLN A 121 -17.48 8.75 13.11
C GLN A 121 -17.41 7.27 13.56
N ALA A 122 -18.03 6.37 12.82
CA ALA A 122 -18.03 4.94 13.15
C ALA A 122 -16.62 4.31 13.16
N TRP A 123 -15.71 4.84 12.37
CA TRP A 123 -14.35 4.30 12.22
C TRP A 123 -13.25 5.35 12.39
N SER A 124 -13.51 6.64 12.13
CA SER A 124 -12.46 7.67 12.07
C SER A 124 -11.75 7.93 13.41
N LYS A 125 -12.41 7.71 14.55
CA LYS A 125 -11.82 7.88 15.90
C LYS A 125 -10.66 6.91 16.19
N ARG A 126 -10.51 5.86 15.38
CA ARG A 126 -9.46 4.85 15.51
C ARG A 126 -8.27 5.14 14.60
N ILE A 127 -8.27 6.29 13.92
CA ILE A 127 -7.19 6.75 13.06
C ILE A 127 -6.53 7.98 13.67
N THR A 128 -5.22 7.90 13.87
CA THR A 128 -4.38 9.03 14.28
C THR A 128 -3.51 9.44 13.09
N LEU A 129 -3.47 10.74 12.77
CA LEU A 129 -2.57 11.26 11.73
C LEU A 129 -1.39 11.97 12.38
N ARG A 130 -0.20 11.75 11.84
CA ARG A 130 1.05 12.30 12.37
C ARG A 130 1.96 12.79 11.23
N HIS A 131 2.36 14.04 11.31
CA HIS A 131 3.40 14.58 10.43
C HIS A 131 4.77 14.05 10.86
N THR A 132 5.57 13.60 9.90
CA THR A 132 6.95 13.12 10.11
C THR A 132 7.93 13.91 9.26
N PRO A 133 9.19 14.09 9.73
CA PRO A 133 10.25 14.64 8.90
C PRO A 133 10.54 13.76 7.68
N GLN A 134 11.11 14.36 6.63
CA GLN A 134 11.39 13.62 5.37
C GLN A 134 12.43 12.51 5.51
N ASP A 135 13.25 12.56 6.53
CA ASP A 135 14.28 11.57 6.84
C ASP A 135 13.81 10.44 7.76
N THR A 136 12.54 10.47 8.19
CA THR A 136 11.97 9.50 9.13
C THR A 136 10.75 8.80 8.55
N LEU A 137 10.85 7.52 8.27
CA LEU A 137 9.72 6.68 7.86
C LEU A 137 9.04 6.00 9.04
N LEU A 138 9.84 5.56 10.02
CA LEU A 138 9.38 4.85 11.21
C LEU A 138 9.63 5.72 12.46
N PRO A 139 8.58 6.33 13.05
CA PRO A 139 8.74 7.08 14.30
C PRO A 139 9.30 6.21 15.43
N GLN A 140 10.28 6.74 16.19
CA GLN A 140 11.00 5.99 17.23
C GLN A 140 10.12 5.46 18.37
N ASP A 141 8.99 6.10 18.63
CA ASP A 141 8.01 5.74 19.66
C ASP A 141 6.90 4.81 19.15
N MET A 142 7.05 4.24 17.93
CA MET A 142 6.02 3.40 17.32
C MET A 142 6.20 1.93 17.65
N ASP A 143 5.13 1.33 18.17
CA ASP A 143 4.92 -0.12 18.25
C ASP A 143 3.69 -0.47 17.42
N ALA A 144 3.78 -1.49 16.58
CA ALA A 144 2.68 -1.87 15.69
C ALA A 144 2.70 -3.37 15.35
N CYS A 145 1.54 -3.90 14.99
CA CYS A 145 1.45 -5.24 14.43
C CYS A 145 2.00 -5.30 13.01
N PHE A 146 1.86 -4.20 12.26
CA PHE A 146 2.35 -4.11 10.89
C PHE A 146 2.59 -2.68 10.43
N THR A 147 3.42 -2.54 9.39
CA THR A 147 3.39 -1.36 8.53
C THR A 147 2.69 -1.68 7.22
N ILE A 148 2.06 -0.68 6.60
CA ILE A 148 1.56 -0.72 5.24
C ILE A 148 2.05 0.52 4.50
N CYS A 149 2.48 0.36 3.24
CA CYS A 149 3.08 1.47 2.49
C CYS A 149 2.87 1.30 0.99
N ASN A 150 2.56 2.42 0.32
CA ASN A 150 2.65 2.52 -1.12
C ASN A 150 3.66 3.62 -1.44
N PRO A 151 4.92 3.29 -1.67
CA PRO A 151 5.99 4.26 -1.80
C PRO A 151 5.83 5.14 -3.05
N PRO A 152 6.42 6.34 -3.09
CA PRO A 152 6.60 7.09 -4.32
C PRO A 152 7.40 6.29 -5.34
N PHE A 153 7.05 6.42 -6.64
CA PHE A 153 7.55 5.50 -7.68
C PHE A 153 8.80 5.97 -8.39
N TYR A 154 9.09 7.28 -8.39
CA TYR A 154 10.09 7.91 -9.23
C TYR A 154 11.13 8.68 -8.43
N ALA A 155 12.35 8.74 -8.95
CA ALA A 155 13.39 9.60 -8.40
C ALA A 155 13.23 11.06 -8.88
N SER A 156 12.71 11.26 -10.08
CA SER A 156 12.55 12.59 -10.67
C SER A 156 11.49 12.64 -11.78
N PRO A 157 11.07 13.84 -12.20
CA PRO A 157 10.21 14.02 -13.36
C PRO A 157 10.79 13.43 -14.65
N GLU A 158 12.10 13.51 -14.84
CA GLU A 158 12.81 12.99 -16.02
C GLU A 158 12.72 11.47 -16.07
N GLU A 159 12.91 10.77 -14.94
CA GLU A 159 12.74 9.32 -14.86
C GLU A 159 11.29 8.92 -15.19
N ARG A 160 10.32 9.65 -14.65
CA ARG A 160 8.91 9.42 -14.95
C ARG A 160 8.63 9.51 -16.46
N GLU A 161 9.15 10.52 -17.13
CA GLU A 161 8.94 10.73 -18.57
C GLU A 161 9.65 9.68 -19.42
N GLN A 162 10.89 9.29 -19.09
CA GLN A 162 11.62 8.21 -19.75
C GLN A 162 10.85 6.88 -19.69
N LEU A 163 10.28 6.55 -18.53
CA LEU A 163 9.50 5.32 -18.33
C LEU A 163 8.12 5.37 -19.03
N ARG A 164 7.56 6.56 -19.23
CA ARG A 164 6.35 6.76 -20.04
C ARG A 164 6.63 6.61 -21.53
N GLY A 165 7.73 7.18 -22.02
CA GLY A 165 8.14 7.04 -23.43
C GLY A 165 8.38 5.60 -23.85
N ALA A 166 8.87 4.75 -22.94
CA ALA A 166 9.05 3.32 -23.17
C ALA A 166 7.73 2.52 -23.22
N LYS A 167 6.65 3.06 -22.67
CA LYS A 167 5.29 2.49 -22.74
C LYS A 167 4.47 3.35 -23.71
N ALA A 168 4.37 2.98 -24.96
CA ALA A 168 3.54 3.65 -25.97
C ALA A 168 2.05 3.62 -25.59
N SER A 169 1.64 4.39 -24.58
CA SER A 169 0.25 4.54 -24.19
C SER A 169 -0.11 6.02 -24.06
N TYR A 170 -1.17 6.41 -24.74
CA TYR A 170 -1.83 7.72 -24.73
C TYR A 170 -2.48 8.07 -23.36
N GLN A 171 -1.90 7.66 -22.24
CA GLN A 171 -2.47 8.00 -20.94
C GLN A 171 -2.08 9.43 -20.55
N LYS A 172 -3.09 10.29 -20.34
CA LYS A 172 -2.91 11.62 -19.74
C LYS A 172 -2.10 11.51 -18.44
N PRO A 173 -1.29 12.53 -18.08
CA PRO A 173 -0.62 12.57 -16.79
C PRO A 173 -1.65 12.42 -15.67
N CYS A 174 -1.48 11.42 -14.81
CA CYS A 174 -2.28 11.32 -13.60
C CYS A 174 -1.98 12.53 -12.71
N PRO A 175 -2.99 13.31 -12.29
CA PRO A 175 -2.80 14.37 -11.31
C PRO A 175 -2.26 13.74 -10.02
N ALA A 176 -1.14 14.25 -9.54
CA ALA A 176 -0.55 13.84 -8.28
C ALA A 176 0.40 14.93 -7.83
N HIS A 177 0.50 15.13 -6.53
CA HIS A 177 1.46 16.06 -5.96
C HIS A 177 2.88 15.45 -6.03
N ASP A 178 3.90 16.30 -6.14
CA ASP A 178 5.29 15.84 -6.28
C ASP A 178 5.72 14.91 -5.13
N ALA A 179 5.29 15.18 -3.91
CA ALA A 179 5.55 14.34 -2.75
C ALA A 179 4.97 12.91 -2.86
N GLU A 180 3.90 12.71 -3.64
CA GLU A 180 3.29 11.39 -3.89
C GLU A 180 4.03 10.60 -4.98
N LEU A 181 4.80 11.31 -5.83
CA LEU A 181 5.44 10.74 -7.01
C LEU A 181 6.93 10.54 -6.85
N TYR A 182 7.62 11.48 -6.18
CA TYR A 182 9.07 11.57 -6.19
C TYR A 182 9.66 11.40 -4.79
N THR A 183 10.74 10.64 -4.74
CA THR A 183 11.57 10.46 -3.54
C THR A 183 13.03 10.28 -3.97
N PRO A 184 14.02 10.69 -3.17
CA PRO A 184 15.41 10.41 -3.48
C PRO A 184 15.62 8.93 -3.83
N GLU A 185 16.31 8.66 -4.95
CA GLU A 185 16.58 7.30 -5.46
C GLU A 185 15.32 6.49 -5.84
N GLY A 186 14.15 7.12 -5.90
CA GLY A 186 12.88 6.50 -6.30
C GLY A 186 12.40 5.39 -5.38
N GLU A 187 11.57 4.50 -5.91
CA GLU A 187 10.95 3.41 -5.14
C GLU A 187 11.99 2.55 -4.41
N VAL A 188 13.11 2.21 -5.06
CA VAL A 188 14.16 1.37 -4.47
C VAL A 188 14.81 2.08 -3.29
N GLY A 189 15.19 3.36 -3.43
CA GLY A 189 15.80 4.14 -2.35
C GLY A 189 14.86 4.30 -1.14
N PHE A 190 13.57 4.53 -1.40
CA PHE A 190 12.57 4.59 -0.33
C PHE A 190 12.51 3.28 0.45
N VAL A 191 12.42 2.15 -0.24
CA VAL A 191 12.32 0.83 0.42
C VAL A 191 13.64 0.45 1.10
N GLN A 192 14.78 0.85 0.55
CA GLN A 192 16.09 0.68 1.22
C GLN A 192 16.14 1.41 2.56
N ARG A 193 15.63 2.67 2.63
CA ARG A 193 15.52 3.41 3.89
C ARG A 193 14.58 2.70 4.86
N LEU A 194 13.41 2.24 4.38
CA LEU A 194 12.48 1.51 5.23
C LEU A 194 13.09 0.23 5.82
N VAL A 195 13.82 -0.55 5.01
CA VAL A 195 14.56 -1.72 5.50
C VAL A 195 15.64 -1.31 6.50
N GLN A 196 16.37 -0.23 6.25
CA GLN A 196 17.39 0.27 7.16
C GLN A 196 16.78 0.68 8.52
N GLU A 197 15.72 1.47 8.53
CA GLU A 197 15.05 1.90 9.76
C GLU A 197 14.42 0.70 10.49
N SER A 198 13.89 -0.28 9.76
CA SER A 198 13.32 -1.49 10.36
C SER A 198 14.34 -2.28 11.19
N THR A 199 15.62 -2.21 10.86
CA THR A 199 16.68 -2.86 11.67
C THR A 199 16.89 -2.22 13.04
N GLN A 200 16.41 -0.99 13.25
CA GLN A 200 16.46 -0.29 14.54
C GLN A 200 15.22 -0.60 15.38
N HIS A 201 14.06 -0.77 14.72
CA HIS A 201 12.79 -1.08 15.40
C HIS A 201 12.60 -2.57 15.69
N ARG A 202 13.13 -3.44 14.81
CA ARG A 202 13.10 -4.92 14.93
C ARG A 202 11.72 -5.45 15.35
N GLU A 203 11.64 -6.12 16.47
CA GLU A 203 10.42 -6.79 16.97
C GLU A 203 9.34 -5.83 17.48
N ARG A 204 9.61 -4.53 17.62
CA ARG A 204 8.60 -3.51 17.96
C ARG A 204 7.49 -3.40 16.92
N ILE A 205 7.81 -3.74 15.67
CA ILE A 205 6.83 -3.89 14.60
C ILE A 205 6.89 -5.35 14.13
N ALA A 206 5.77 -6.06 14.24
CA ALA A 206 5.77 -7.49 13.95
C ALA A 206 6.02 -7.79 12.46
N TRP A 207 5.38 -7.05 11.57
CA TRP A 207 5.54 -7.18 10.12
C TRP A 207 5.75 -5.82 9.46
N TYR A 208 6.85 -5.66 8.77
CA TYR A 208 7.10 -4.52 7.88
C TYR A 208 6.60 -4.90 6.50
N THR A 209 5.75 -4.06 5.89
CA THR A 209 5.27 -4.36 4.55
C THR A 209 5.33 -3.14 3.62
N THR A 210 5.51 -3.37 2.33
CA THR A 210 5.52 -2.34 1.30
C THR A 210 5.00 -2.88 -0.02
N MET A 211 4.31 -2.02 -0.77
CA MET A 211 4.00 -2.28 -2.18
C MET A 211 5.21 -1.91 -3.05
N LEU A 212 5.34 -2.57 -4.19
CA LEU A 212 6.34 -2.29 -5.21
C LEU A 212 5.65 -2.13 -6.58
N GLY A 213 5.98 -1.06 -7.27
CA GLY A 213 5.42 -0.73 -8.60
C GLY A 213 6.17 -1.38 -9.76
N ARG A 214 7.43 -1.81 -9.55
CA ARG A 214 8.31 -2.29 -10.60
C ARG A 214 8.87 -3.67 -10.31
N HIS A 215 8.91 -4.52 -11.33
CA HIS A 215 9.53 -5.85 -11.22
C HIS A 215 11.00 -5.78 -10.80
N ALA A 216 11.75 -4.82 -11.35
CA ALA A 216 13.18 -4.64 -11.03
C ALA A 216 13.41 -4.30 -9.55
N SER A 217 12.49 -3.57 -8.91
CA SER A 217 12.57 -3.19 -7.49
C SER A 217 12.48 -4.42 -6.56
N VAL A 218 11.78 -5.47 -6.99
CA VAL A 218 11.66 -6.72 -6.21
C VAL A 218 13.02 -7.35 -5.98
N GLY A 219 13.79 -7.54 -7.05
CA GLY A 219 15.12 -8.16 -6.96
C GLY A 219 16.08 -7.35 -6.09
N ALA A 220 16.11 -6.02 -6.29
CA ALA A 220 16.94 -5.11 -5.50
C ALA A 220 16.60 -5.18 -4.00
N THR A 221 15.31 -5.13 -3.66
CA THR A 221 14.86 -5.15 -2.25
C THR A 221 15.12 -6.50 -1.59
N VAL A 222 14.83 -7.62 -2.26
CA VAL A 222 15.08 -8.96 -1.70
C VAL A 222 16.59 -9.19 -1.51
N THR A 223 17.41 -8.73 -2.45
CA THR A 223 18.88 -8.79 -2.29
C THR A 223 19.33 -8.04 -1.04
N LEU A 224 18.80 -6.85 -0.80
CA LEU A 224 19.09 -6.07 0.39
C LEU A 224 18.65 -6.79 1.69
N LEU A 225 17.44 -7.36 1.74
CA LEU A 225 17.00 -8.14 2.91
C LEU A 225 17.97 -9.27 3.22
N ARG A 226 18.39 -10.04 2.21
CA ARG A 226 19.35 -11.13 2.36
C ARG A 226 20.74 -10.66 2.84
N GLN A 227 21.23 -9.54 2.29
CA GLN A 227 22.49 -8.92 2.74
C GLN A 227 22.45 -8.46 4.20
N ARG A 228 21.26 -8.10 4.71
CA ARG A 228 21.03 -7.73 6.10
C ARG A 228 20.71 -8.92 7.01
N GLY A 229 20.76 -10.16 6.49
CA GLY A 229 20.42 -11.37 7.23
C GLY A 229 18.94 -11.50 7.57
N ILE A 230 18.05 -10.74 6.86
CA ILE A 230 16.61 -10.82 7.05
C ILE A 230 16.07 -11.92 6.12
N GLU A 231 15.93 -13.12 6.65
CA GLU A 231 15.46 -14.29 5.89
C GLU A 231 13.96 -14.57 6.04
N ASN A 232 13.32 -13.97 7.07
CA ASN A 232 11.89 -14.09 7.32
C ASN A 232 11.14 -13.02 6.52
N TYR A 233 10.81 -13.32 5.27
CA TYR A 233 10.06 -12.42 4.40
C TYR A 233 9.06 -13.17 3.54
N ALA A 234 8.10 -12.45 2.98
CA ALA A 234 7.08 -12.96 2.07
C ALA A 234 6.99 -12.04 0.85
N LEU A 235 6.77 -12.63 -0.32
CA LEU A 235 6.63 -11.92 -1.58
C LEU A 235 5.37 -12.40 -2.29
N THR A 236 4.54 -11.45 -2.74
CA THR A 236 3.35 -11.75 -3.54
C THR A 236 3.26 -10.85 -4.77
N GLU A 237 2.57 -11.33 -5.80
CA GLU A 237 2.21 -10.57 -6.98
C GLU A 237 0.73 -10.18 -6.90
N LEU A 238 0.45 -8.89 -7.04
CA LEU A 238 -0.89 -8.32 -7.03
C LEU A 238 -1.30 -8.02 -8.47
N ILE A 239 -2.25 -8.79 -9.00
CA ILE A 239 -2.69 -8.68 -10.39
C ILE A 239 -4.08 -8.06 -10.42
N GLN A 240 -4.24 -7.00 -11.22
CA GLN A 240 -5.52 -6.39 -11.50
C GLN A 240 -5.61 -6.05 -13.00
N GLY A 241 -6.39 -6.81 -13.74
CA GLY A 241 -6.47 -6.69 -15.18
C GLY A 241 -5.08 -6.80 -15.82
N ARG A 242 -4.62 -5.72 -16.46
CA ARG A 242 -3.28 -5.64 -17.06
C ARG A 242 -2.21 -5.06 -16.13
N THR A 243 -2.61 -4.56 -14.96
CA THR A 243 -1.69 -3.95 -14.00
C THR A 243 -1.12 -5.01 -13.08
N ARG A 244 0.19 -5.03 -12.96
CA ARG A 244 0.91 -5.87 -12.00
C ARG A 244 1.60 -4.98 -10.98
N ARG A 245 1.51 -5.36 -9.71
CA ARG A 245 2.22 -4.80 -8.57
C ARG A 245 2.73 -5.96 -7.74
N TRP A 246 3.64 -5.69 -6.86
CA TRP A 246 4.16 -6.67 -5.93
C TRP A 246 4.02 -6.13 -4.52
N ALA A 247 3.90 -7.02 -3.55
CA ALA A 247 4.01 -6.65 -2.15
C ALA A 247 5.06 -7.51 -1.48
N LEU A 248 5.85 -6.87 -0.64
CA LEU A 248 6.90 -7.50 0.13
C LEU A 248 6.62 -7.27 1.61
N ALA A 249 6.75 -8.31 2.42
CA ALA A 249 6.69 -8.24 3.88
C ALA A 249 7.96 -8.87 4.46
N TRP A 250 8.44 -8.36 5.60
CA TRP A 250 9.52 -8.97 6.36
C TRP A 250 9.30 -8.80 7.87
N SER A 251 9.93 -9.67 8.63
CA SER A 251 9.82 -9.69 10.08
C SER A 251 11.13 -10.10 10.72
N PHE A 252 11.39 -9.57 11.91
CA PHE A 252 12.51 -9.98 12.76
C PHE A 252 12.10 -11.05 13.78
N GLN A 253 10.81 -11.41 13.80
CA GLN A 253 10.30 -12.45 14.68
C GLN A 253 10.68 -13.84 14.17
N PRO A 254 10.80 -14.84 15.06
CA PRO A 254 11.18 -16.20 14.66
C PRO A 254 10.07 -16.96 13.93
N HIS A 255 8.81 -16.53 14.07
CA HIS A 255 7.69 -17.19 13.41
C HIS A 255 7.76 -17.01 11.89
N ARG A 256 7.75 -18.11 11.16
CA ARG A 256 7.73 -18.11 9.69
C ARG A 256 6.34 -18.40 9.15
N LEU A 257 5.99 -17.69 8.08
CA LEU A 257 4.74 -17.91 7.35
C LEU A 257 4.82 -19.17 6.47
N PRO A 258 3.66 -19.81 6.18
CA PRO A 258 3.61 -20.94 5.25
C PRO A 258 3.99 -20.51 3.82
N ASP A 259 4.58 -21.44 3.07
CA ASP A 259 5.04 -21.21 1.68
C ASP A 259 3.92 -20.73 0.75
N THR A 260 2.67 -21.11 1.00
CA THR A 260 1.49 -20.64 0.27
C THR A 260 1.25 -19.13 0.38
N LEU A 261 1.77 -18.48 1.40
CA LEU A 261 1.71 -17.01 1.57
C LEU A 261 2.99 -16.31 1.13
N THR A 262 4.15 -16.94 1.36
CA THR A 262 5.45 -16.30 1.16
C THR A 262 5.96 -16.35 -0.27
N ARG A 263 5.34 -17.15 -1.15
CA ARG A 263 5.85 -17.48 -2.47
C ARG A 263 4.82 -17.34 -3.59
N ARG A 264 3.85 -16.42 -3.43
CA ARG A 264 2.78 -16.17 -4.42
C ARG A 264 3.26 -15.30 -5.57
N VAL A 265 4.17 -15.79 -6.39
CA VAL A 265 4.75 -15.04 -7.52
C VAL A 265 4.91 -15.92 -8.75
N GLY A 266 4.94 -15.27 -9.92
CA GLY A 266 5.21 -15.94 -11.18
C GLY A 266 6.67 -16.43 -11.31
N PRO A 267 6.96 -17.29 -12.32
CA PRO A 267 8.27 -17.94 -12.48
C PRO A 267 9.46 -17.00 -12.54
N SER A 268 9.30 -15.79 -13.09
CA SER A 268 10.36 -14.77 -13.19
C SER A 268 10.89 -14.29 -11.83
N LEU A 269 10.16 -14.51 -10.76
CA LEU A 269 10.52 -14.09 -9.40
C LEU A 269 10.89 -15.25 -8.48
N HIS A 270 10.90 -16.48 -8.94
CA HIS A 270 11.24 -17.65 -8.11
C HIS A 270 12.63 -17.58 -7.47
N ALA A 271 13.58 -16.89 -8.10
CA ALA A 271 14.91 -16.67 -7.51
C ALA A 271 14.89 -15.76 -6.26
N TYR A 272 13.83 -14.98 -6.09
CA TYR A 272 13.67 -13.99 -5.03
C TYR A 272 12.78 -14.44 -3.87
N VAL A 273 12.10 -15.58 -3.98
CA VAL A 273 11.27 -16.07 -2.87
C VAL A 273 12.12 -16.54 -1.68
N PRO A 274 11.59 -16.49 -0.44
CA PRO A 274 12.32 -16.97 0.73
C PRO A 274 12.61 -18.49 0.63
N PRO A 275 13.59 -19.01 1.39
CA PRO A 275 13.76 -20.44 1.56
C PRO A 275 12.47 -21.08 2.06
N SER A 276 12.17 -22.30 1.56
CA SER A 276 10.98 -23.05 1.98
C SER A 276 10.99 -23.33 3.48
N CYS A 277 9.82 -23.16 4.13
CA CYS A 277 9.63 -23.56 5.51
C CYS A 277 9.56 -25.08 5.68
N HIS A 278 9.20 -25.80 4.63
CA HIS A 278 9.24 -27.25 4.59
C HIS A 278 10.66 -27.71 4.26
N ARG A 279 11.49 -27.91 5.28
CA ARG A 279 12.68 -28.75 5.09
C ARG A 279 12.17 -30.15 4.74
N THR A 280 12.36 -30.56 3.50
CA THR A 280 12.34 -31.99 3.17
C THR A 280 13.41 -32.64 4.03
N TRP A 281 12.99 -33.43 5.00
CA TRP A 281 13.82 -34.37 5.75
C TRP A 281 14.18 -35.52 4.83
#